data_cad95d9ce3a11dd3f14d95ffaac7ec24
#
_entry.id   cad95d9ce3a11dd3f14d95ffaac7ec24
#
_cell.length_a   1.000
_cell.length_b   1.000
_cell.length_c   1.000
_cell.angle_alpha   90.00
_cell.angle_beta   90.00
_cell.angle_gamma   90.00
#
_symmetry.space_group_name_H-M   'P 1'
#
loop_
_entity.id
_entity.type
_entity.pdbx_description
1 polymer ?
#
loop_
_entity_poly.entity_id
_entity_poly.type
_entity_poly.pdbx_seq_one_letter_code
_entity_poly.pdbx_strand_id
1 'polypeptide(L)'
;MKLAAIQLNSGSDKLKNLSKTAEYIKEAAENGAEFISLPEVFNLRGSKEESLKNAELITGESTVLLQNLAREYKVWILNGSFFEKVEGEKLPYNTSLLISPEATVVARYRKIHLFNVDVEGKKISESEKSQAGKEPSLVDLGDFKLGMSICYDLRFPELYRSYAEKRVELISVPSSFTEVTGREHWHCLLKARAIENQAYVIAANQCGTASGIETYGHSLIVDPWGRVLIEASQNKEEIIYADMNLEYLYKLRREIPVLDHRLL
;
A
#
# COMPACT_ATOMS: atom_id res chain seq x y z
N MET A 1 -7.40 15.44 7.45
CA MET A 1 -7.84 14.08 7.09
C MET A 1 -7.17 13.07 7.98
N LYS A 2 -7.93 12.21 8.64
CA LYS A 2 -7.38 11.14 9.47
C LYS A 2 -7.10 9.89 8.64
N LEU A 3 -5.82 9.53 8.57
CA LEU A 3 -5.33 8.34 7.89
C LEU A 3 -5.31 7.15 8.85
N ALA A 4 -5.64 5.95 8.38
CA ALA A 4 -5.43 4.70 9.09
C ALA A 4 -4.64 3.70 8.22
N ALA A 5 -3.57 3.14 8.76
CA ALA A 5 -2.89 2.01 8.16
C ALA A 5 -3.17 0.75 8.99
N ILE A 6 -3.68 -0.28 8.34
CA ILE A 6 -4.02 -1.55 8.98
C ILE A 6 -2.89 -2.55 8.74
N GLN A 7 -2.28 -3.03 9.81
CA GLN A 7 -1.31 -4.12 9.77
C GLN A 7 -2.03 -5.44 9.92
N LEU A 8 -1.82 -6.37 8.98
CA LEU A 8 -2.46 -7.69 8.98
C LEU A 8 -1.42 -8.81 8.96
N ASN A 9 -1.82 -9.96 9.44
CA ASN A 9 -1.18 -11.25 9.20
C ASN A 9 -2.12 -12.10 8.35
N SER A 10 -2.12 -11.84 7.05
CA SER A 10 -2.90 -12.62 6.10
C SER A 10 -2.27 -14.00 5.90
N GLY A 11 -3.09 -15.03 5.85
CA GLY A 11 -2.69 -16.41 5.55
C GLY A 11 -3.27 -16.91 4.23
N SER A 12 -3.30 -18.23 4.05
CA SER A 12 -3.83 -18.91 2.86
C SER A 12 -5.37 -19.08 2.90
N ASP A 13 -6.03 -18.78 4.01
CA ASP A 13 -7.48 -18.80 4.13
C ASP A 13 -8.07 -17.43 3.77
N LYS A 14 -8.52 -17.30 2.52
CA LYS A 14 -9.07 -16.06 1.98
C LYS A 14 -10.31 -15.57 2.73
N LEU A 15 -11.26 -16.46 3.04
CA LEU A 15 -12.50 -16.07 3.72
C LEU A 15 -12.21 -15.52 5.11
N LYS A 16 -11.32 -16.16 5.85
CA LYS A 16 -10.86 -15.67 7.15
C LYS A 16 -10.18 -14.31 7.04
N ASN A 17 -9.33 -14.10 6.03
CA ASN A 17 -8.66 -12.82 5.80
C ASN A 17 -9.68 -11.72 5.47
N LEU A 18 -10.68 -12.00 4.62
CA LEU A 18 -11.73 -11.04 4.27
C LEU A 18 -12.60 -10.67 5.47
N SER A 19 -13.02 -11.65 6.29
CA SER A 19 -13.78 -11.38 7.52
C SER A 19 -13.01 -10.49 8.47
N LYS A 20 -11.75 -10.84 8.74
CA LYS A 20 -10.86 -10.05 9.58
C LYS A 20 -10.62 -8.63 9.05
N THR A 21 -10.41 -8.51 7.75
CA THR A 21 -10.24 -7.20 7.10
C THR A 21 -11.48 -6.32 7.29
N ALA A 22 -12.68 -6.89 7.18
CA ALA A 22 -13.93 -6.16 7.41
C ALA A 22 -14.04 -5.64 8.84
N GLU A 23 -13.67 -6.44 9.84
CA GLU A 23 -13.64 -6.04 11.25
C GLU A 23 -12.69 -4.87 11.50
N TYR A 24 -11.46 -4.93 10.96
CA TYR A 24 -10.49 -3.85 11.11
C TYR A 24 -10.89 -2.57 10.36
N ILE A 25 -11.50 -2.67 9.17
CA ILE A 25 -12.02 -1.49 8.46
C ILE A 25 -13.13 -0.83 9.25
N LYS A 26 -14.07 -1.61 9.80
CA LYS A 26 -15.13 -1.12 10.68
C LYS A 26 -14.53 -0.38 11.87
N GLU A 27 -13.60 -1.01 12.60
CA GLU A 27 -12.93 -0.40 13.75
C GLU A 27 -12.21 0.90 13.37
N ALA A 28 -11.50 0.93 12.25
CA ALA A 28 -10.80 2.12 11.77
C ALA A 28 -11.79 3.27 11.51
N ALA A 29 -12.91 2.97 10.83
CA ALA A 29 -13.94 3.96 10.52
C ALA A 29 -14.64 4.48 11.76
N GLU A 30 -15.00 3.60 12.71
CA GLU A 30 -15.62 3.97 14.00
C GLU A 30 -14.69 4.85 14.85
N ASN A 31 -13.36 4.72 14.67
CA ASN A 31 -12.35 5.60 15.26
C ASN A 31 -12.07 6.87 14.45
N GLY A 32 -12.89 7.15 13.44
CA GLY A 32 -12.89 8.39 12.66
C GLY A 32 -11.86 8.45 11.54
N ALA A 33 -11.34 7.31 11.06
CA ALA A 33 -10.53 7.29 9.85
C ALA A 33 -11.36 7.72 8.63
N GLU A 34 -10.78 8.57 7.80
CA GLU A 34 -11.37 9.03 6.52
C GLU A 34 -10.71 8.34 5.32
N PHE A 35 -9.45 7.90 5.48
CA PHE A 35 -8.68 7.16 4.50
C PHE A 35 -8.01 5.95 5.16
N ILE A 36 -8.32 4.75 4.65
CA ILE A 36 -7.86 3.47 5.21
C ILE A 36 -6.98 2.76 4.17
N SER A 37 -5.76 2.38 4.57
CA SER A 37 -4.84 1.60 3.74
C SER A 37 -4.66 0.19 4.31
N LEU A 38 -4.86 -0.82 3.46
CA LEU A 38 -4.58 -2.22 3.73
C LEU A 38 -3.16 -2.60 3.23
N PRO A 39 -2.56 -3.70 3.70
CA PRO A 39 -1.26 -4.14 3.22
C PRO A 39 -1.34 -4.91 1.89
N GLU A 40 -0.19 -5.15 1.26
CA GLU A 40 -0.05 -5.98 0.06
C GLU A 40 -0.60 -7.39 0.29
N VAL A 41 -1.32 -7.93 -0.70
CA VAL A 41 -1.97 -9.26 -0.71
C VAL A 41 -2.86 -9.50 0.53
N PHE A 42 -3.64 -8.46 0.90
CA PHE A 42 -4.47 -8.46 2.10
C PHE A 42 -5.43 -9.64 2.19
N ASN A 43 -5.95 -10.10 1.03
CA ASN A 43 -6.96 -11.15 0.95
C ASN A 43 -6.37 -12.57 0.98
N LEU A 44 -5.11 -12.75 0.52
CA LEU A 44 -4.48 -14.06 0.50
C LEU A 44 -2.96 -13.98 0.37
N ARG A 45 -2.23 -14.50 1.36
CA ARG A 45 -0.77 -14.65 1.37
C ARG A 45 -0.43 -16.14 1.43
N GLY A 46 -0.44 -16.79 0.27
CA GLY A 46 -0.28 -18.23 0.09
C GLY A 46 0.88 -18.62 -0.80
N SER A 47 0.95 -19.92 -1.10
CA SER A 47 1.86 -20.49 -2.10
C SER A 47 1.57 -19.92 -3.49
N LYS A 48 2.41 -20.26 -4.48
CA LYS A 48 2.18 -19.89 -5.88
C LYS A 48 0.85 -20.46 -6.39
N GLU A 49 0.60 -21.73 -6.11
CA GLU A 49 -0.61 -22.43 -6.56
C GLU A 49 -1.87 -21.83 -5.95
N GLU A 50 -1.83 -21.52 -4.64
CA GLU A 50 -2.93 -20.85 -3.94
C GLU A 50 -3.18 -19.45 -4.49
N SER A 51 -2.12 -18.68 -4.75
CA SER A 51 -2.21 -17.34 -5.32
C SER A 51 -2.85 -17.34 -6.71
N LEU A 52 -2.44 -18.27 -7.59
CA LEU A 52 -3.00 -18.38 -8.93
C LEU A 52 -4.47 -18.86 -8.91
N LYS A 53 -4.79 -19.84 -8.04
CA LYS A 53 -6.15 -20.37 -7.89
C LYS A 53 -7.13 -19.32 -7.38
N ASN A 54 -6.69 -18.44 -6.49
CA ASN A 54 -7.52 -17.43 -5.83
C ASN A 54 -7.41 -16.04 -6.47
N ALA A 55 -6.74 -15.91 -7.62
CA ALA A 55 -6.74 -14.67 -8.37
C ALA A 55 -8.15 -14.31 -8.83
N GLU A 56 -8.53 -13.04 -8.67
CA GLU A 56 -9.88 -12.54 -8.90
C GLU A 56 -9.93 -11.52 -10.05
N LEU A 57 -11.08 -11.43 -10.69
CA LEU A 57 -11.38 -10.26 -11.50
C LEU A 57 -11.46 -9.01 -10.60
N ILE A 58 -11.29 -7.84 -11.18
CA ILE A 58 -11.43 -6.57 -10.46
C ILE A 58 -12.81 -6.40 -9.81
N THR A 59 -13.82 -7.08 -10.34
CA THR A 59 -15.19 -7.15 -9.83
C THR A 59 -15.42 -8.33 -8.89
N GLY A 60 -14.36 -8.98 -8.43
CA GLY A 60 -14.42 -10.15 -7.55
C GLY A 60 -14.86 -9.84 -6.13
N GLU A 61 -15.00 -10.89 -5.33
CA GLU A 61 -15.59 -10.79 -3.99
C GLU A 61 -14.80 -9.86 -3.06
N SER A 62 -13.45 -9.84 -3.18
CA SER A 62 -12.62 -8.95 -2.37
C SER A 62 -12.93 -7.46 -2.66
N THR A 63 -13.07 -7.09 -3.93
CA THR A 63 -13.41 -5.71 -4.31
C THR A 63 -14.84 -5.36 -3.90
N VAL A 64 -15.80 -6.27 -4.12
CA VAL A 64 -17.21 -6.06 -3.73
C VAL A 64 -17.35 -5.87 -2.22
N LEU A 65 -16.64 -6.66 -1.41
CA LEU A 65 -16.60 -6.47 0.04
C LEU A 65 -16.13 -5.05 0.40
N LEU A 66 -15.00 -4.62 -0.16
CA LEU A 66 -14.42 -3.31 0.16
C LEU A 66 -15.29 -2.15 -0.35
N GLN A 67 -15.95 -2.30 -1.49
CA GLN A 67 -16.92 -1.33 -2.01
C GLN A 67 -18.12 -1.16 -1.04
N ASN A 68 -18.64 -2.26 -0.50
CA ASN A 68 -19.73 -2.22 0.46
C ASN A 68 -19.31 -1.52 1.75
N LEU A 69 -18.12 -1.85 2.28
CA LEU A 69 -17.56 -1.21 3.49
C LEU A 69 -17.27 0.29 3.26
N ALA A 70 -16.69 0.65 2.12
CA ALA A 70 -16.44 2.05 1.78
C ALA A 70 -17.71 2.88 1.78
N ARG A 71 -18.81 2.35 1.20
CA ARG A 71 -20.13 3.00 1.18
C ARG A 71 -20.78 3.07 2.56
N GLU A 72 -20.73 1.96 3.31
CA GLU A 72 -21.34 1.85 4.65
C GLU A 72 -20.73 2.86 5.62
N TYR A 73 -19.41 2.93 5.65
CA TYR A 73 -18.67 3.78 6.57
C TYR A 73 -18.28 5.15 6.00
N LYS A 74 -18.54 5.41 4.70
CA LYS A 74 -18.20 6.65 3.99
C LYS A 74 -16.71 7.00 4.08
N VAL A 75 -15.87 6.03 3.84
CA VAL A 75 -14.40 6.15 3.90
C VAL A 75 -13.74 5.80 2.57
N TRP A 76 -12.59 6.39 2.31
CA TRP A 76 -11.69 5.94 1.25
C TRP A 76 -11.00 4.65 1.67
N ILE A 77 -10.97 3.65 0.79
CA ILE A 77 -10.24 2.41 1.03
C ILE A 77 -9.22 2.16 -0.08
N LEU A 78 -7.93 2.20 0.30
CA LEU A 78 -6.86 1.63 -0.51
C LEU A 78 -6.73 0.16 -0.13
N ASN A 79 -7.07 -0.74 -1.06
CA ASN A 79 -7.15 -2.18 -0.79
C ASN A 79 -5.80 -2.87 -0.50
N GLY A 80 -4.71 -2.10 -0.43
CA GLY A 80 -3.38 -2.69 -0.39
C GLY A 80 -3.05 -3.33 -1.74
N SER A 81 -3.23 -4.64 -1.86
CA SER A 81 -3.26 -5.30 -3.17
C SER A 81 -3.88 -6.70 -3.11
N PHE A 82 -4.16 -7.24 -4.27
CA PHE A 82 -4.55 -8.64 -4.51
C PHE A 82 -4.08 -9.11 -5.89
N PHE A 83 -4.15 -10.41 -6.18
CA PHE A 83 -3.86 -10.94 -7.50
C PHE A 83 -5.06 -10.75 -8.42
N GLU A 84 -4.95 -9.79 -9.36
CA GLU A 84 -5.96 -9.47 -10.38
C GLU A 84 -5.84 -10.42 -11.58
N LYS A 85 -6.86 -11.22 -11.81
CA LYS A 85 -7.00 -12.02 -13.03
C LYS A 85 -7.50 -11.12 -14.16
N VAL A 86 -6.85 -11.21 -15.32
CA VAL A 86 -7.24 -10.47 -16.53
C VAL A 86 -7.47 -11.47 -17.64
N GLU A 87 -8.58 -11.33 -18.36
CA GLU A 87 -8.91 -12.22 -19.47
C GLU A 87 -7.86 -12.12 -20.59
N GLY A 88 -7.42 -13.25 -21.12
CA GLY A 88 -6.37 -13.33 -22.14
C GLY A 88 -4.94 -13.29 -21.58
N GLU A 89 -4.74 -12.98 -20.31
CA GLU A 89 -3.42 -12.94 -19.69
C GLU A 89 -3.07 -14.29 -19.03
N LYS A 90 -1.79 -14.68 -19.13
CA LYS A 90 -1.30 -15.96 -18.58
C LYS A 90 -1.15 -15.96 -17.07
N LEU A 91 -0.75 -14.83 -16.51
CA LEU A 91 -0.54 -14.65 -15.08
C LEU A 91 -1.35 -13.43 -14.61
N PRO A 92 -1.79 -13.41 -13.34
CA PRO A 92 -2.43 -12.26 -12.75
C PRO A 92 -1.44 -11.10 -12.55
N TYR A 93 -1.96 -9.91 -12.25
CA TYR A 93 -1.20 -8.78 -11.76
C TYR A 93 -1.33 -8.67 -10.23
N ASN A 94 -0.29 -8.17 -9.57
CA ASN A 94 -0.38 -7.70 -8.19
C ASN A 94 -0.94 -6.27 -8.25
N THR A 95 -2.22 -6.09 -7.87
CA THR A 95 -3.00 -4.88 -8.19
C THR A 95 -3.53 -4.21 -6.94
N SER A 96 -3.28 -2.91 -6.85
CA SER A 96 -3.85 -2.00 -5.86
C SER A 96 -5.01 -1.21 -6.46
N LEU A 97 -6.08 -1.05 -5.68
CA LEU A 97 -7.27 -0.28 -6.04
C LEU A 97 -7.53 0.79 -4.99
N LEU A 98 -7.93 1.97 -5.44
CA LEU A 98 -8.54 2.98 -4.57
C LEU A 98 -10.05 2.97 -4.78
N ILE A 99 -10.79 2.82 -3.68
CA ILE A 99 -12.24 2.77 -3.64
C ILE A 99 -12.76 4.00 -2.91
N SER A 100 -13.67 4.73 -3.55
CA SER A 100 -14.27 5.94 -2.98
C SER A 100 -15.39 5.62 -1.98
N PRO A 101 -15.79 6.60 -1.15
CA PRO A 101 -16.96 6.49 -0.25
C PRO A 101 -18.27 6.15 -0.98
N GLU A 102 -18.36 6.40 -2.30
CA GLU A 102 -19.52 6.06 -3.16
C GLU A 102 -19.42 4.62 -3.69
N ALA A 103 -18.44 3.82 -3.20
CA ALA A 103 -18.16 2.45 -3.64
C ALA A 103 -17.71 2.33 -5.10
N THR A 104 -17.05 3.37 -5.63
CA THR A 104 -16.49 3.36 -6.98
C THR A 104 -14.99 3.09 -6.93
N VAL A 105 -14.50 2.20 -7.79
CA VAL A 105 -13.05 2.05 -8.03
C VAL A 105 -12.61 3.25 -8.87
N VAL A 106 -11.90 4.19 -8.25
CA VAL A 106 -11.48 5.46 -8.90
C VAL A 106 -10.05 5.42 -9.42
N ALA A 107 -9.22 4.49 -8.91
CA ALA A 107 -7.86 4.29 -9.40
C ALA A 107 -7.45 2.83 -9.30
N ARG A 108 -6.55 2.43 -10.18
CA ARG A 108 -5.91 1.11 -10.23
C ARG A 108 -4.43 1.26 -10.51
N TYR A 109 -3.63 0.54 -9.74
CA TYR A 109 -2.19 0.41 -9.96
C TYR A 109 -1.80 -1.06 -10.00
N ARG A 110 -1.09 -1.50 -11.04
CA ARG A 110 -0.47 -2.81 -11.17
C ARG A 110 1.01 -2.69 -10.86
N LYS A 111 1.50 -3.45 -9.89
CA LYS A 111 2.89 -3.42 -9.43
C LYS A 111 3.87 -3.50 -10.61
N ILE A 112 4.75 -2.51 -10.73
CA ILE A 112 5.71 -2.41 -11.85
C ILE A 112 6.93 -3.29 -11.56
N HIS A 113 7.49 -3.20 -10.35
CA HIS A 113 8.73 -3.89 -10.01
C HIS A 113 8.43 -5.16 -9.21
N LEU A 114 8.70 -6.31 -9.82
CA LEU A 114 8.47 -7.63 -9.20
C LEU A 114 9.66 -8.04 -8.34
N PHE A 115 9.37 -8.59 -7.16
CA PHE A 115 10.37 -9.02 -6.19
C PHE A 115 11.00 -10.36 -6.57
N ASN A 116 12.02 -10.30 -7.43
CA ASN A 116 12.84 -11.44 -7.84
C ASN A 116 14.22 -11.28 -7.22
N VAL A 117 14.49 -12.03 -6.15
CA VAL A 117 15.71 -11.87 -5.36
C VAL A 117 16.22 -13.23 -4.88
N ASP A 118 17.51 -13.27 -4.57
CA ASP A 118 18.15 -14.34 -3.83
C ASP A 118 18.86 -13.70 -2.63
N VAL A 119 18.29 -13.85 -1.45
CA VAL A 119 18.82 -13.26 -0.21
C VAL A 119 19.10 -14.38 0.77
N GLU A 120 20.33 -14.49 1.21
CA GLU A 120 20.80 -15.52 2.16
C GLU A 120 20.42 -16.96 1.71
N GLY A 121 20.48 -17.22 0.39
CA GLY A 121 20.14 -18.51 -0.20
C GLY A 121 18.62 -18.80 -0.27
N LYS A 122 17.78 -17.83 0.08
CA LYS A 122 16.32 -17.91 -0.11
C LYS A 122 15.93 -17.19 -1.40
N LYS A 123 15.59 -17.97 -2.42
CA LYS A 123 15.13 -17.44 -3.71
C LYS A 123 13.64 -17.13 -3.63
N ILE A 124 13.28 -15.88 -3.91
CA ILE A 124 11.89 -15.44 -4.08
C ILE A 124 11.73 -14.96 -5.51
N SER A 125 10.73 -15.46 -6.22
CA SER A 125 10.50 -15.19 -7.63
C SER A 125 9.04 -14.78 -7.84
N GLU A 126 8.73 -13.48 -7.67
CA GLU A 126 7.37 -12.98 -7.83
C GLU A 126 6.88 -13.11 -9.28
N SER A 127 7.79 -13.02 -10.26
CA SER A 127 7.47 -13.20 -11.69
C SER A 127 6.97 -14.59 -12.07
N GLU A 128 7.08 -15.58 -11.17
CA GLU A 128 6.48 -16.89 -11.39
C GLU A 128 4.97 -16.93 -11.11
N LYS A 129 4.45 -15.96 -10.38
CA LYS A 129 3.03 -15.89 -9.95
C LYS A 129 2.31 -14.62 -10.35
N SER A 130 3.01 -13.60 -10.84
CA SER A 130 2.42 -12.37 -11.35
C SER A 130 3.24 -11.77 -12.47
N GLN A 131 2.60 -10.98 -13.30
CA GLN A 131 3.28 -10.17 -14.32
C GLN A 131 3.38 -8.71 -13.90
N ALA A 132 4.36 -7.99 -14.46
CA ALA A 132 4.63 -6.60 -14.16
C ALA A 132 3.60 -5.67 -14.83
N GLY A 133 3.16 -4.66 -14.09
CA GLY A 133 2.50 -3.48 -14.64
C GLY A 133 3.49 -2.62 -15.45
N LYS A 134 2.97 -1.57 -16.10
CA LYS A 134 3.78 -0.70 -16.98
C LYS A 134 3.65 0.78 -16.65
N GLU A 135 2.53 1.18 -16.06
CA GLU A 135 2.16 2.57 -15.91
C GLU A 135 2.11 3.00 -14.44
N PRO A 136 2.72 4.13 -14.07
CA PRO A 136 2.46 4.77 -12.79
C PRO A 136 0.98 5.09 -12.64
N SER A 137 0.47 5.11 -11.41
CA SER A 137 -0.90 5.51 -11.13
C SER A 137 -0.93 6.64 -10.13
N LEU A 138 -1.49 7.75 -10.57
CA LEU A 138 -1.74 8.94 -9.77
C LEU A 138 -3.21 9.32 -9.92
N VAL A 139 -3.86 9.66 -8.82
CA VAL A 139 -5.25 10.10 -8.82
C VAL A 139 -5.39 11.43 -8.07
N ASP A 140 -6.14 12.34 -8.66
CA ASP A 140 -6.54 13.63 -8.05
C ASP A 140 -7.89 13.41 -7.36
N LEU A 141 -7.94 13.61 -6.04
CA LEU A 141 -9.14 13.43 -5.22
C LEU A 141 -9.82 14.76 -4.87
N GLY A 142 -9.40 15.84 -5.53
CA GLY A 142 -9.89 17.20 -5.31
C GLY A 142 -9.08 17.92 -4.22
N ASP A 143 -9.11 17.43 -2.99
CA ASP A 143 -8.38 18.03 -1.88
C ASP A 143 -6.89 17.69 -1.90
N PHE A 144 -6.52 16.53 -2.41
CA PHE A 144 -5.12 16.05 -2.52
C PHE A 144 -4.96 15.03 -3.65
N LYS A 145 -3.71 14.80 -4.04
CA LYS A 145 -3.32 13.79 -5.03
C LYS A 145 -2.64 12.62 -4.33
N LEU A 146 -3.01 11.42 -4.75
CA LEU A 146 -2.41 10.17 -4.28
C LEU A 146 -1.53 9.54 -5.37
N GLY A 147 -0.27 9.25 -5.05
CA GLY A 147 0.60 8.38 -5.84
C GLY A 147 0.57 6.95 -5.29
N MET A 148 0.34 5.96 -6.16
CA MET A 148 0.20 4.56 -5.78
C MET A 148 1.46 3.75 -6.08
N SER A 149 1.88 2.91 -5.15
CA SER A 149 2.98 1.95 -5.34
C SER A 149 2.69 0.67 -4.53
N ILE A 150 3.47 -0.39 -4.73
CA ILE A 150 3.36 -1.64 -3.96
C ILE A 150 4.76 -2.15 -3.60
N CYS A 151 5.06 -2.24 -2.30
CA CYS A 151 6.18 -2.99 -1.71
C CYS A 151 7.54 -2.76 -2.38
N TYR A 152 7.96 -3.65 -3.27
CA TYR A 152 9.26 -3.60 -3.93
C TYR A 152 9.50 -2.35 -4.75
N ASP A 153 8.42 -1.68 -5.22
CA ASP A 153 8.50 -0.37 -5.88
C ASP A 153 9.23 0.66 -5.01
N LEU A 154 9.18 0.50 -3.68
CA LEU A 154 9.86 1.39 -2.73
C LEU A 154 11.36 1.58 -3.03
N ARG A 155 12.00 0.63 -3.70
CA ARG A 155 13.43 0.68 -4.04
C ARG A 155 13.74 1.52 -5.26
N PHE A 156 12.74 1.93 -6.04
CA PHE A 156 12.89 2.60 -7.33
C PHE A 156 12.44 4.06 -7.24
N PRO A 157 13.37 5.00 -6.95
CA PRO A 157 13.05 6.42 -6.75
C PRO A 157 12.40 7.06 -7.97
N GLU A 158 12.63 6.52 -9.16
CA GLU A 158 12.10 7.04 -10.43
C GLU A 158 10.57 7.10 -10.43
N LEU A 159 9.90 6.05 -9.89
CA LEU A 159 8.45 6.01 -9.76
C LEU A 159 7.95 7.18 -8.89
N TYR A 160 8.58 7.39 -7.74
CA TYR A 160 8.18 8.43 -6.79
C TYR A 160 8.50 9.84 -7.31
N ARG A 161 9.58 9.98 -8.09
CA ARG A 161 9.89 11.24 -8.77
C ARG A 161 8.86 11.62 -9.79
N SER A 162 8.28 10.67 -10.53
CA SER A 162 7.18 10.94 -11.44
C SER A 162 5.93 11.49 -10.72
N TYR A 163 5.70 11.05 -9.48
CA TYR A 163 4.64 11.59 -8.61
C TYR A 163 4.98 12.98 -8.08
N ALA A 164 6.23 13.22 -7.68
CA ALA A 164 6.69 14.53 -7.21
C ALA A 164 6.53 15.62 -8.27
N GLU A 165 6.74 15.30 -9.55
CA GLU A 165 6.50 16.21 -10.69
C GLU A 165 5.04 16.68 -10.77
N LYS A 166 4.12 15.83 -10.33
CA LYS A 166 2.68 16.14 -10.26
C LYS A 166 2.25 16.69 -8.91
N ARG A 167 3.23 16.91 -7.99
CA ARG A 167 3.01 17.48 -6.67
C ARG A 167 2.04 16.69 -5.81
N VAL A 168 2.15 15.35 -5.81
CA VAL A 168 1.32 14.50 -4.93
C VAL A 168 1.52 14.88 -3.46
N GLU A 169 0.45 14.81 -2.69
CA GLU A 169 0.46 15.09 -1.26
C GLU A 169 0.58 13.82 -0.42
N LEU A 170 0.07 12.69 -0.94
CA LEU A 170 0.12 11.39 -0.28
C LEU A 170 0.70 10.32 -1.22
N ILE A 171 1.58 9.50 -0.69
CA ILE A 171 2.14 8.32 -1.38
C ILE A 171 1.76 7.09 -0.58
N SER A 172 1.21 6.07 -1.24
CA SER A 172 0.87 4.80 -0.62
C SER A 172 1.91 3.72 -0.96
N VAL A 173 2.27 2.92 0.06
CA VAL A 173 3.25 1.83 -0.06
C VAL A 173 2.75 0.59 0.68
N PRO A 174 1.61 0.01 0.28
CA PRO A 174 1.17 -1.26 0.85
C PRO A 174 2.22 -2.34 0.58
N SER A 175 2.52 -3.15 1.61
CA SER A 175 3.68 -4.04 1.54
C SER A 175 3.45 -5.39 2.21
N SER A 176 4.22 -6.36 1.77
CA SER A 176 4.52 -7.62 2.45
C SER A 176 6.05 -7.75 2.54
N PHE A 177 6.67 -6.75 3.19
CA PHE A 177 8.12 -6.55 3.23
C PHE A 177 8.76 -7.64 4.11
N THR A 178 9.78 -8.33 3.59
CA THR A 178 10.43 -9.41 4.32
C THR A 178 11.18 -8.88 5.54
N GLU A 179 11.23 -9.66 6.60
CA GLU A 179 11.89 -9.32 7.85
C GLU A 179 13.38 -8.98 7.64
N VAL A 180 14.09 -9.82 6.89
CA VAL A 180 15.55 -9.67 6.62
C VAL A 180 15.87 -8.33 5.98
N THR A 181 15.11 -7.92 4.97
CA THR A 181 15.35 -6.63 4.29
C THR A 181 14.65 -5.46 5.00
N GLY A 182 13.63 -5.73 5.78
CA GLY A 182 12.87 -4.74 6.51
C GLY A 182 13.69 -4.02 7.57
N ARG A 183 14.46 -4.77 8.34
CA ARG A 183 15.34 -4.23 9.40
C ARG A 183 16.23 -3.09 8.91
N GLU A 184 16.82 -3.26 7.74
CA GLU A 184 17.81 -2.32 7.22
C GLU A 184 17.19 -1.25 6.30
N HIS A 185 16.14 -1.58 5.55
CA HIS A 185 15.71 -0.75 4.43
C HIS A 185 14.36 -0.05 4.65
N TRP A 186 13.44 -0.62 5.42
CA TRP A 186 12.05 -0.17 5.49
C TRP A 186 11.93 1.30 5.92
N HIS A 187 12.42 1.62 7.09
CA HIS A 187 12.34 2.98 7.63
C HIS A 187 13.14 3.98 6.81
N CYS A 188 14.36 3.60 6.41
CA CYS A 188 15.23 4.47 5.64
C CYS A 188 14.60 4.88 4.31
N LEU A 189 14.07 3.90 3.55
CA LEU A 189 13.48 4.18 2.26
C LEU A 189 12.16 4.95 2.36
N LEU A 190 11.26 4.62 3.28
CA LEU A 190 10.00 5.35 3.45
C LEU A 190 10.23 6.81 3.85
N LYS A 191 11.16 7.06 4.77
CA LYS A 191 11.56 8.42 5.14
C LYS A 191 12.19 9.16 3.95
N ALA A 192 13.04 8.50 3.17
CA ALA A 192 13.61 9.10 1.97
C ALA A 192 12.51 9.50 0.98
N ARG A 193 11.53 8.61 0.72
CA ARG A 193 10.41 8.92 -0.18
C ARG A 193 9.59 10.11 0.31
N ALA A 194 9.34 10.22 1.62
CA ALA A 194 8.63 11.36 2.19
C ALA A 194 9.43 12.67 2.03
N ILE A 195 10.72 12.68 2.39
CA ILE A 195 11.58 13.86 2.38
C ILE A 195 11.80 14.37 0.95
N GLU A 196 12.28 13.51 0.07
CA GLU A 196 12.70 13.90 -1.27
C GLU A 196 11.56 14.31 -2.19
N ASN A 197 10.33 13.83 -1.93
CA ASN A 197 9.14 14.15 -2.70
C ASN A 197 8.22 15.14 -1.98
N GLN A 198 8.57 15.54 -0.75
CA GLN A 198 7.77 16.41 0.10
C GLN A 198 6.30 16.01 0.13
N ALA A 199 6.06 14.75 0.50
CA ALA A 199 4.74 14.14 0.57
C ALA A 199 4.60 13.31 1.84
N TYR A 200 3.36 13.13 2.32
CA TYR A 200 3.08 12.10 3.31
C TYR A 200 3.28 10.71 2.69
N VAL A 201 3.70 9.75 3.50
CA VAL A 201 3.79 8.35 3.11
C VAL A 201 2.95 7.52 4.08
N ILE A 202 2.02 6.71 3.54
CA ILE A 202 1.27 5.71 4.29
C ILE A 202 1.70 4.32 3.84
N ALA A 203 2.20 3.52 4.77
CA ALA A 203 2.81 2.23 4.47
C ALA A 203 2.23 1.14 5.40
N ALA A 204 1.10 0.56 4.99
CA ALA A 204 0.53 -0.62 5.62
C ALA A 204 1.34 -1.86 5.22
N ASN A 205 1.78 -2.65 6.19
CA ASN A 205 2.62 -3.83 5.97
C ASN A 205 1.99 -5.09 6.54
N GLN A 206 2.32 -6.24 5.96
CA GLN A 206 2.04 -7.54 6.56
C GLN A 206 2.98 -7.79 7.73
N CYS A 207 2.49 -8.47 8.77
CA CYS A 207 3.31 -8.98 9.89
C CYS A 207 3.27 -10.51 9.94
N GLY A 208 4.08 -11.10 10.81
CA GLY A 208 4.14 -12.53 11.05
C GLY A 208 4.58 -13.36 9.84
N THR A 209 4.33 -14.67 9.87
CA THR A 209 4.82 -15.64 8.88
C THR A 209 3.67 -16.23 8.08
N ALA A 210 3.82 -16.28 6.76
CA ALA A 210 2.94 -17.05 5.87
C ALA A 210 3.76 -17.69 4.75
N SER A 211 3.42 -18.93 4.38
CA SER A 211 4.12 -19.73 3.35
C SER A 211 5.66 -19.75 3.54
N GLY A 212 6.13 -19.78 4.79
CA GLY A 212 7.56 -19.82 5.13
C GLY A 212 8.30 -18.49 5.00
N ILE A 213 7.61 -17.38 4.69
CA ILE A 213 8.20 -16.04 4.61
C ILE A 213 7.74 -15.23 5.82
N GLU A 214 8.71 -14.78 6.62
CA GLU A 214 8.48 -13.83 7.70
C GLU A 214 8.49 -12.41 7.18
N THR A 215 7.51 -11.61 7.61
CA THR A 215 7.36 -10.21 7.24
C THR A 215 7.64 -9.29 8.41
N TYR A 216 8.13 -8.10 8.08
CA TYR A 216 8.73 -7.17 9.05
C TYR A 216 7.71 -6.48 9.96
N GLY A 217 6.43 -6.39 9.56
CA GLY A 217 5.46 -5.55 10.29
C GLY A 217 5.82 -4.08 10.20
N HIS A 218 5.80 -3.38 11.34
CA HIS A 218 6.20 -1.97 11.39
C HIS A 218 5.48 -1.10 10.35
N SER A 219 4.16 -1.31 10.16
CA SER A 219 3.36 -0.36 9.38
C SER A 219 3.56 1.04 9.92
N LEU A 220 3.72 2.05 9.07
CA LEU A 220 4.01 3.38 9.55
C LEU A 220 3.45 4.49 8.65
N ILE A 221 3.31 5.69 9.22
CA ILE A 221 2.94 6.90 8.52
C ILE A 221 4.04 7.94 8.73
N VAL A 222 4.55 8.51 7.64
CA VAL A 222 5.64 9.50 7.66
C VAL A 222 5.13 10.84 7.13
N ASP A 223 5.52 11.93 7.79
CA ASP A 223 5.22 13.28 7.33
C ASP A 223 6.22 13.76 6.25
N PRO A 224 5.93 14.86 5.54
CA PRO A 224 6.82 15.37 4.49
C PRO A 224 8.21 15.84 4.97
N TRP A 225 8.42 15.98 6.29
CA TRP A 225 9.71 16.27 6.90
C TRP A 225 10.54 15.00 7.15
N GLY A 226 9.94 13.83 7.00
CA GLY A 226 10.55 12.53 7.27
C GLY A 226 10.42 12.08 8.72
N ARG A 227 9.50 12.66 9.50
CA ARG A 227 9.19 12.20 10.85
C ARG A 227 8.21 11.04 10.75
N VAL A 228 8.50 9.95 11.44
CA VAL A 228 7.53 8.88 11.67
C VAL A 228 6.49 9.41 12.66
N LEU A 229 5.27 9.62 12.20
CA LEU A 229 4.16 10.11 13.03
C LEU A 229 3.65 9.03 13.96
N ILE A 230 3.57 7.82 13.45
CA ILE A 230 3.13 6.62 14.18
C ILE A 230 3.69 5.38 13.51
N GLU A 231 3.91 4.34 14.30
CA GLU A 231 4.44 3.05 13.86
C GLU A 231 3.76 1.91 14.61
N ALA A 232 3.40 0.86 13.90
CA ALA A 232 2.90 -0.40 14.45
C ALA A 232 4.04 -1.26 15.00
N SER A 233 3.70 -2.20 15.88
CA SER A 233 4.63 -3.20 16.38
C SER A 233 5.01 -4.22 15.29
N GLN A 234 6.09 -4.96 15.50
CA GLN A 234 6.59 -5.93 14.53
C GLN A 234 5.59 -7.06 14.22
N ASN A 235 4.96 -7.65 15.24
CA ASN A 235 4.32 -8.96 15.15
C ASN A 235 2.82 -8.98 15.51
N LYS A 236 2.19 -7.81 15.64
CA LYS A 236 0.76 -7.73 15.98
C LYS A 236 -0.05 -7.21 14.83
N GLU A 237 -1.25 -7.74 14.66
CA GLU A 237 -2.26 -7.11 13.84
C GLU A 237 -2.84 -5.93 14.62
N GLU A 238 -2.80 -4.76 14.02
CA GLU A 238 -3.25 -3.52 14.67
C GLU A 238 -3.52 -2.40 13.67
N ILE A 239 -4.19 -1.37 14.12
CA ILE A 239 -4.47 -0.17 13.33
C ILE A 239 -3.67 1.00 13.92
N ILE A 240 -2.98 1.73 13.07
CA ILE A 240 -2.31 2.97 13.45
C ILE A 240 -2.96 4.16 12.76
N TYR A 241 -2.99 5.30 13.44
CA TYR A 241 -3.68 6.50 12.98
C TYR A 241 -2.76 7.72 13.00
N ALA A 242 -2.86 8.56 11.98
CA ALA A 242 -2.22 9.88 11.97
C ALA A 242 -3.05 10.89 11.18
N ASP A 243 -2.90 12.16 11.51
CA ASP A 243 -3.54 13.24 10.75
C ASP A 243 -2.64 13.74 9.62
N MET A 244 -3.15 13.74 8.39
CA MET A 244 -2.56 14.43 7.26
C MET A 244 -2.94 15.90 7.30
N ASN A 245 -1.97 16.78 7.49
CA ASN A 245 -2.13 18.24 7.53
C ASN A 245 -1.59 18.87 6.24
N LEU A 246 -2.45 19.23 5.32
CA LEU A 246 -2.06 19.82 4.03
C LEU A 246 -1.51 21.23 4.18
N GLU A 247 -1.98 22.00 5.15
CA GLU A 247 -1.45 23.35 5.43
C GLU A 247 0.03 23.29 5.83
N TYR A 248 0.38 22.34 6.72
CA TYR A 248 1.77 22.06 7.10
C TYR A 248 2.61 21.64 5.89
N LEU A 249 2.09 20.72 5.05
CA LEU A 249 2.79 20.28 3.84
C LEU A 249 3.07 21.45 2.89
N TYR A 250 2.07 22.29 2.62
CA TYR A 250 2.25 23.42 1.71
C TYR A 250 3.15 24.51 2.30
N LYS A 251 3.11 24.72 3.63
CA LYS A 251 4.06 25.59 4.32
C LYS A 251 5.49 25.07 4.10
N LEU A 252 5.73 23.80 4.34
CA LEU A 252 7.03 23.16 4.14
C LEU A 252 7.55 23.32 2.72
N ARG A 253 6.70 23.09 1.71
CA ARG A 253 7.05 23.25 0.29
C ARG A 253 7.44 24.70 -0.06
N ARG A 254 6.85 25.69 0.62
CA ARG A 254 7.26 27.10 0.44
C ARG A 254 8.57 27.44 1.14
N GLU A 255 8.80 26.89 2.34
CA GLU A 255 10.01 27.16 3.13
C GLU A 255 11.26 26.46 2.54
N ILE A 256 11.09 25.27 2.01
CA ILE A 256 12.17 24.48 1.38
C ILE A 256 11.69 23.97 0.02
N PRO A 257 11.72 24.78 -1.05
CA PRO A 257 11.12 24.44 -2.33
C PRO A 257 12.00 23.50 -3.16
N VAL A 258 12.37 22.33 -2.62
CA VAL A 258 13.30 21.38 -3.29
C VAL A 258 12.76 20.85 -4.61
N LEU A 259 11.42 20.77 -4.74
CA LEU A 259 10.80 20.31 -5.99
C LEU A 259 10.94 21.36 -7.11
N ASP A 260 11.07 22.65 -6.77
CA ASP A 260 11.29 23.75 -7.71
C ASP A 260 12.76 23.94 -8.05
N HIS A 261 13.67 23.47 -7.18
CA HIS A 261 15.12 23.55 -7.37
C HIS A 261 15.68 22.40 -8.23
N ARG A 262 14.85 21.47 -8.66
CA ARG A 262 15.28 20.37 -9.54
C ARG A 262 15.73 20.92 -10.90
N LEU A 263 16.88 20.43 -11.37
CA LEU A 263 17.46 20.75 -12.70
C LEU A 263 17.40 19.58 -13.69
N LEU A 264 17.09 18.35 -13.21
CA LEU A 264 17.03 17.10 -13.98
C LEU A 264 15.66 16.46 -13.86
#